data_e32cdb3a2cf87ea6c5eb0db054d48522
#
_entry.id   e32cdb3a2cf87ea6c5eb0db054d48522
#
_cell.length_a   1.000
_cell.length_b   1.000
_cell.length_c   1.000
_cell.angle_alpha   90.00
_cell.angle_beta   90.00
_cell.angle_gamma   90.00
#
_symmetry.space_group_name_H-M   'P 1'
#
loop_
_entity.id
_entity.type
_entity.pdbx_description
1 polymer ?
#
loop_
_entity_poly.entity_id
_entity_poly.type
_entity_poly.pdbx_seq_one_letter_code
_entity_poly.pdbx_strand_id
1 'polypeptide(L)'
;MAKQPLRNGNVGTLGISYHASSQWRVANLQPPSLKAILPWEGRADLYRDQAYHGGIFAMGFIASWHNRNTGWQLLGKPRSYNPDAFDNNMLWHLMRNDLDSEYWRMASARWDRIKVPVYSAGNWSGFAMHLRGNTEGYLNAASKHKKLRIHSGTHYHPFYADEARIDQLRWFDQWLKGIDTGILDEPPVKLEIRTGGSMKPYAFRFEDDWPIPRTQWTKYFLRIDRAGSADPKAVEGELTKTAPQKAATVSYGQSAPTRPGKMPRGVSFETPPMAEDTEITGPIVLNVWVSSTGEDTDLFATLRNIGPDGKDVPEMGQQGEPLHCVTKGWLRASHRKLDPEKSLPYRPYHAHDERWWLKPGEIVECRVEIWPTSMVFRKGHRLRLDVSPADGVGAQHFTHFHADYNQGAETTIHSGGDRASYLLLPVIPPKPPKGAA
;
A
#
# COMPACT_ATOMS: atom_id res chain seq x y z
N MET A 1 15.11 22.23 -22.43
CA MET A 1 15.23 23.06 -21.20
C MET A 1 16.66 23.39 -20.85
N ALA A 2 17.57 22.44 -20.67
CA ALA A 2 18.94 22.68 -20.20
C ALA A 2 19.76 23.65 -21.06
N LYS A 3 19.51 23.73 -22.37
CA LYS A 3 20.22 24.59 -23.34
C LYS A 3 19.63 25.99 -23.51
N GLN A 4 18.62 26.37 -22.71
CA GLN A 4 18.02 27.70 -22.82
C GLN A 4 18.94 28.76 -22.21
N PRO A 5 19.00 29.99 -22.77
CA PRO A 5 19.72 31.11 -22.15
C PRO A 5 19.27 31.32 -20.69
N LEU A 6 20.14 31.83 -19.85
CA LEU A 6 19.89 32.05 -18.41
C LEU A 6 19.68 30.79 -17.57
N ARG A 7 20.10 29.61 -18.06
CA ARG A 7 20.04 28.33 -17.31
C ARG A 7 21.47 27.86 -16.99
N ASN A 8 21.64 27.24 -15.84
CA ASN A 8 22.89 26.59 -15.46
C ASN A 8 23.06 25.16 -16.00
N GLY A 9 22.08 24.68 -16.80
CA GLY A 9 22.08 23.34 -17.37
C GLY A 9 21.51 22.25 -16.47
N ASN A 10 21.26 22.52 -15.19
CA ASN A 10 20.68 21.55 -14.24
C ASN A 10 19.17 21.53 -14.31
N VAL A 11 18.60 20.33 -14.28
CA VAL A 11 17.15 20.07 -14.33
C VAL A 11 16.74 19.23 -13.13
N GLY A 12 15.66 19.59 -12.48
CA GLY A 12 14.96 18.80 -11.50
C GLY A 12 13.56 18.47 -11.98
N THR A 13 12.96 17.41 -11.46
CA THR A 13 11.56 17.06 -11.72
C THR A 13 10.75 17.01 -10.44
N LEU A 14 9.56 17.57 -10.50
CA LEU A 14 8.62 17.72 -9.39
C LEU A 14 7.19 17.46 -9.87
N GLY A 15 6.36 16.84 -9.06
CA GLY A 15 4.95 16.66 -9.39
C GLY A 15 4.29 15.56 -8.56
N ILE A 16 2.95 15.54 -8.63
CA ILE A 16 2.10 14.63 -7.87
C ILE A 16 1.58 13.53 -8.80
N SER A 17 1.32 12.33 -8.24
CA SER A 17 0.56 11.26 -8.88
C SER A 17 1.25 10.77 -10.16
N TYR A 18 0.59 10.85 -11.32
CA TYR A 18 1.21 10.36 -12.54
C TYR A 18 2.40 11.22 -12.98
N HIS A 19 2.44 12.50 -12.62
CA HIS A 19 3.62 13.35 -12.79
C HIS A 19 4.79 12.90 -11.90
N ALA A 20 4.52 12.33 -10.74
CA ALA A 20 5.52 11.69 -9.90
C ALA A 20 5.96 10.35 -10.49
N SER A 21 5.02 9.54 -10.96
CA SER A 21 5.30 8.24 -11.56
C SER A 21 6.19 8.35 -12.81
N SER A 22 6.01 9.41 -13.61
CA SER A 22 6.86 9.65 -14.78
C SER A 22 8.31 9.98 -14.41
N GLN A 23 8.57 10.53 -13.22
CA GLN A 23 9.92 10.87 -12.77
C GLN A 23 10.80 9.63 -12.59
N TRP A 24 10.25 8.54 -12.06
CA TRP A 24 10.96 7.27 -11.95
C TRP A 24 11.43 6.77 -13.33
N ARG A 25 10.57 6.87 -14.33
CA ARG A 25 10.87 6.45 -15.71
C ARG A 25 11.88 7.38 -16.39
N VAL A 26 11.76 8.69 -16.19
CA VAL A 26 12.76 9.66 -16.70
C VAL A 26 14.12 9.41 -16.05
N ALA A 27 14.17 9.13 -14.75
CA ALA A 27 15.41 8.81 -14.05
C ALA A 27 16.05 7.49 -14.53
N ASN A 28 15.26 6.51 -14.97
CA ASN A 28 15.76 5.28 -15.60
C ASN A 28 16.63 5.56 -16.85
N LEU A 29 16.32 6.62 -17.58
CA LEU A 29 17.04 7.02 -18.80
C LEU A 29 18.33 7.77 -18.52
N GLN A 30 18.56 8.21 -17.28
CA GLN A 30 19.75 8.94 -16.83
C GLN A 30 20.12 10.15 -17.71
N PRO A 31 19.18 11.08 -18.04
CA PRO A 31 19.53 12.23 -18.85
C PRO A 31 20.58 13.07 -18.13
N PRO A 32 21.65 13.54 -18.83
CA PRO A 32 22.83 14.13 -18.16
C PRO A 32 22.52 15.44 -17.41
N SER A 33 21.48 16.14 -17.79
CA SER A 33 21.05 17.37 -17.12
C SER A 33 20.15 17.12 -15.90
N LEU A 34 19.61 15.91 -15.71
CA LEU A 34 18.78 15.58 -14.55
C LEU A 34 19.67 15.49 -13.30
N LYS A 35 19.42 16.32 -12.30
CA LYS A 35 20.22 16.43 -11.07
C LYS A 35 19.48 15.98 -9.81
N ALA A 36 18.15 16.03 -9.81
CA ALA A 36 17.33 15.56 -8.69
C ALA A 36 15.91 15.25 -9.15
N ILE A 37 15.25 14.35 -8.44
CA ILE A 37 13.82 14.06 -8.58
C ILE A 37 13.11 14.19 -7.24
N LEU A 38 11.83 14.60 -7.29
CA LEU A 38 10.95 14.66 -6.13
C LEU A 38 9.58 14.09 -6.50
N PRO A 39 9.45 12.76 -6.56
CA PRO A 39 8.19 12.09 -6.83
C PRO A 39 7.27 12.15 -5.61
N TRP A 40 6.17 12.91 -5.72
CA TRP A 40 5.18 13.08 -4.68
C TRP A 40 3.94 12.24 -4.96
N GLU A 41 3.65 11.27 -4.10
CA GLU A 41 2.56 10.29 -4.29
C GLU A 41 2.63 9.63 -5.69
N GLY A 42 3.72 8.94 -5.98
CA GLY A 42 3.99 8.35 -7.28
C GLY A 42 4.17 6.84 -7.23
N ARG A 43 3.26 6.09 -7.90
CA ARG A 43 3.47 4.67 -8.14
C ARG A 43 4.77 4.44 -8.91
N ALA A 44 5.43 3.33 -8.64
CA ALA A 44 6.69 3.01 -9.27
C ALA A 44 6.68 1.65 -9.99
N ASP A 45 5.94 0.69 -9.48
CA ASP A 45 5.64 -0.61 -10.10
C ASP A 45 4.20 -0.59 -10.60
N LEU A 46 4.01 -0.48 -11.92
CA LEU A 46 2.67 -0.33 -12.49
C LEU A 46 1.79 -1.56 -12.27
N TYR A 47 2.38 -2.75 -12.21
CA TYR A 47 1.67 -3.99 -11.89
C TYR A 47 1.18 -3.98 -10.45
N ARG A 48 2.09 -3.92 -9.47
CA ARG A 48 1.81 -4.11 -8.04
C ARG A 48 1.18 -2.89 -7.37
N ASP A 49 1.52 -1.69 -7.83
CA ASP A 49 1.05 -0.46 -7.17
C ASP A 49 -0.31 0.02 -7.69
N GLN A 50 -0.73 -0.41 -8.89
CA GLN A 50 -1.93 0.14 -9.51
C GLN A 50 -2.85 -0.90 -10.15
N ALA A 51 -2.31 -1.85 -10.94
CA ALA A 51 -3.14 -2.67 -11.82
C ALA A 51 -3.58 -3.98 -11.16
N TYR A 52 -2.66 -4.65 -10.43
CA TYR A 52 -2.89 -5.97 -9.84
C TYR A 52 -2.35 -6.05 -8.41
N HIS A 53 -3.16 -5.64 -7.44
CA HIS A 53 -2.78 -5.78 -6.05
C HIS A 53 -2.84 -7.26 -5.63
N GLY A 54 -1.69 -7.82 -5.27
CA GLY A 54 -1.61 -9.25 -4.93
C GLY A 54 -2.13 -10.18 -6.03
N GLY A 55 -2.06 -9.78 -7.31
CA GLY A 55 -2.59 -10.53 -8.44
C GLY A 55 -4.09 -10.33 -8.73
N ILE A 56 -4.78 -9.45 -7.99
CA ILE A 56 -6.20 -9.15 -8.18
C ILE A 56 -6.34 -7.84 -8.96
N PHE A 57 -7.09 -7.86 -10.07
CA PHE A 57 -7.23 -6.70 -10.95
C PHE A 57 -7.99 -5.54 -10.29
N ALA A 58 -7.33 -4.38 -10.17
CA ALA A 58 -7.87 -3.15 -9.58
C ALA A 58 -8.58 -2.28 -10.64
N MET A 59 -9.71 -2.73 -11.14
CA MET A 59 -10.42 -2.10 -12.26
C MET A 59 -11.05 -0.75 -11.92
N GLY A 60 -11.54 -0.56 -10.71
CA GLY A 60 -12.44 0.56 -10.38
C GLY A 60 -11.88 1.94 -10.70
N PHE A 61 -10.67 2.24 -10.18
CA PHE A 61 -10.03 3.52 -10.46
C PHE A 61 -9.57 3.63 -11.92
N ILE A 62 -8.93 2.58 -12.45
CA ILE A 62 -8.34 2.62 -13.80
C ILE A 62 -9.43 2.85 -14.84
N ALA A 63 -10.55 2.12 -14.76
CA ALA A 63 -11.65 2.28 -15.71
C ALA A 63 -12.25 3.70 -15.67
N SER A 64 -12.50 4.22 -14.47
CA SER A 64 -13.06 5.57 -14.32
C SER A 64 -12.08 6.67 -14.76
N TRP A 65 -10.80 6.52 -14.42
CA TRP A 65 -9.76 7.48 -14.79
C TRP A 65 -9.49 7.47 -16.29
N HIS A 66 -9.40 6.29 -16.90
CA HIS A 66 -9.21 6.14 -18.34
C HIS A 66 -10.38 6.78 -19.13
N ASN A 67 -11.61 6.44 -18.76
CA ASN A 67 -12.78 7.01 -19.42
C ASN A 67 -12.83 8.53 -19.29
N ARG A 68 -12.56 9.08 -18.12
CA ARG A 68 -12.62 10.52 -17.85
C ARG A 68 -11.48 11.31 -18.50
N ASN A 69 -10.25 10.80 -18.46
CA ASN A 69 -9.08 11.57 -18.89
C ASN A 69 -8.60 11.22 -20.30
N THR A 70 -8.79 9.98 -20.75
CA THR A 70 -8.33 9.54 -22.07
C THR A 70 -9.50 9.44 -23.04
N GLY A 71 -10.61 8.83 -22.67
CA GLY A 71 -11.78 8.67 -23.51
C GLY A 71 -12.35 10.02 -23.98
N TRP A 72 -12.53 10.97 -23.06
CA TRP A 72 -13.00 12.32 -23.42
C TRP A 72 -12.05 13.07 -24.35
N GLN A 73 -10.74 12.93 -24.15
CA GLN A 73 -9.75 13.58 -25.02
C GLN A 73 -9.75 12.99 -26.42
N LEU A 74 -9.98 11.70 -26.57
CA LEU A 74 -10.09 11.02 -27.85
C LEU A 74 -11.42 11.35 -28.56
N LEU A 75 -12.53 11.34 -27.82
CA LEU A 75 -13.87 11.57 -28.36
C LEU A 75 -14.19 13.06 -28.55
N GLY A 76 -13.57 13.96 -27.78
CA GLY A 76 -13.83 15.40 -27.84
C GLY A 76 -13.22 16.14 -29.03
N LYS A 77 -12.46 15.47 -29.91
CA LYS A 77 -11.84 16.08 -31.10
C LYS A 77 -12.26 15.35 -32.39
N PRO A 78 -13.46 15.65 -32.93
CA PRO A 78 -13.98 14.93 -34.08
C PRO A 78 -13.09 14.97 -35.34
N ARG A 79 -12.25 15.99 -35.48
CA ARG A 79 -11.33 16.14 -36.62
C ARG A 79 -10.03 15.34 -36.52
N SER A 80 -9.75 14.77 -35.35
CA SER A 80 -8.54 13.97 -35.08
C SER A 80 -8.89 12.55 -34.65
N TYR A 81 -10.12 12.11 -34.86
CA TYR A 81 -10.56 10.76 -34.59
C TYR A 81 -9.76 9.78 -35.45
N ASN A 82 -8.92 9.00 -34.78
CA ASN A 82 -8.23 7.87 -35.38
C ASN A 82 -8.85 6.59 -34.82
N PRO A 83 -9.56 5.79 -35.62
CA PRO A 83 -10.12 4.52 -35.18
C PRO A 83 -9.03 3.57 -34.65
N ASP A 84 -7.82 3.63 -35.18
CA ASP A 84 -6.67 2.82 -34.69
C ASP A 84 -6.26 3.17 -33.26
N ALA A 85 -6.68 4.32 -32.74
CA ALA A 85 -6.48 4.68 -31.34
C ALA A 85 -7.25 3.76 -30.36
N PHE A 86 -8.29 3.08 -30.81
CA PHE A 86 -9.03 2.08 -30.01
C PHE A 86 -8.28 0.76 -29.87
N ASP A 87 -7.39 0.43 -30.80
CA ASP A 87 -6.52 -0.74 -30.69
C ASP A 87 -5.53 -0.61 -29.53
N ASN A 88 -5.30 0.62 -29.05
CA ASN A 88 -4.48 0.95 -27.90
C ASN A 88 -5.32 1.21 -26.62
N ASN A 89 -6.47 0.56 -26.46
CA ASN A 89 -7.24 0.68 -25.24
C ASN A 89 -6.45 0.16 -24.02
N MET A 90 -6.05 1.08 -23.14
CA MET A 90 -5.24 0.77 -21.96
C MET A 90 -5.88 -0.32 -21.08
N LEU A 91 -7.19 -0.25 -20.87
CA LEU A 91 -7.90 -1.23 -20.04
C LEU A 91 -7.78 -2.64 -20.62
N TRP A 92 -7.89 -2.77 -21.93
CA TRP A 92 -7.75 -4.03 -22.64
C TRP A 92 -6.33 -4.61 -22.55
N HIS A 93 -5.31 -3.75 -22.66
CA HIS A 93 -3.93 -4.16 -22.45
C HIS A 93 -3.64 -4.58 -21.04
N LEU A 94 -4.19 -3.87 -20.04
CA LEU A 94 -4.04 -4.25 -18.63
C LEU A 94 -4.65 -5.62 -18.37
N MET A 95 -5.87 -5.88 -18.85
CA MET A 95 -6.56 -7.16 -18.65
C MET A 95 -5.87 -8.35 -19.32
N ARG A 96 -5.20 -8.13 -20.45
CA ARG A 96 -4.46 -9.18 -21.17
C ARG A 96 -3.12 -9.56 -20.54
N ASN A 97 -2.55 -8.68 -19.72
CA ASN A 97 -1.26 -8.87 -19.08
C ASN A 97 -1.47 -9.08 -17.57
N ASP A 98 -2.16 -10.12 -17.22
CA ASP A 98 -2.54 -10.44 -15.85
C ASP A 98 -1.42 -11.06 -14.99
N LEU A 99 -0.29 -11.39 -15.61
CA LEU A 99 0.95 -11.76 -14.94
C LEU A 99 2.00 -10.66 -15.10
N ASP A 100 2.95 -10.58 -14.18
CA ASP A 100 4.10 -9.66 -14.26
C ASP A 100 5.00 -10.07 -15.44
N SER A 101 4.94 -9.31 -16.50
CA SER A 101 5.61 -9.53 -17.77
C SER A 101 6.54 -8.37 -18.11
N GLU A 102 7.23 -8.46 -19.24
CA GLU A 102 8.05 -7.37 -19.74
C GLU A 102 7.23 -6.08 -19.99
N TYR A 103 5.95 -6.23 -20.38
CA TYR A 103 5.03 -5.11 -20.53
C TYR A 103 5.01 -4.21 -19.30
N TRP A 104 4.91 -4.81 -18.11
CA TRP A 104 4.89 -4.07 -16.84
C TRP A 104 6.26 -3.54 -16.44
N ARG A 105 7.31 -4.34 -16.66
CA ARG A 105 8.70 -3.96 -16.33
C ARG A 105 9.18 -2.75 -17.14
N MET A 106 8.79 -2.64 -18.41
CA MET A 106 9.07 -1.46 -19.22
C MET A 106 8.37 -0.19 -18.72
N ALA A 107 7.22 -0.34 -18.08
CA ALA A 107 6.43 0.77 -17.53
C ALA A 107 6.78 1.12 -16.09
N SER A 108 7.62 0.34 -15.42
CA SER A 108 7.96 0.46 -14.00
C SER A 108 9.34 1.08 -13.77
N ALA A 109 9.63 1.43 -12.52
CA ALA A 109 10.92 1.92 -12.10
C ALA A 109 12.00 0.83 -12.19
N ARG A 110 13.18 1.20 -12.67
CA ARG A 110 14.38 0.38 -12.63
C ARG A 110 15.34 0.95 -11.60
N TRP A 111 15.28 0.40 -10.41
CA TRP A 111 15.96 0.93 -9.24
C TRP A 111 17.47 1.05 -9.39
N ASP A 112 18.09 0.07 -10.06
CA ASP A 112 19.52 0.02 -10.39
C ASP A 112 19.98 1.20 -11.23
N ARG A 113 19.07 1.83 -11.97
CA ARG A 113 19.34 2.97 -12.85
C ARG A 113 19.06 4.32 -12.24
N ILE A 114 18.33 4.39 -11.13
CA ILE A 114 17.99 5.66 -10.47
C ILE A 114 19.12 6.08 -9.54
N LYS A 115 20.08 6.87 -10.07
CA LYS A 115 21.29 7.29 -9.37
C LYS A 115 21.28 8.77 -8.93
N VAL A 116 20.35 9.55 -9.50
CA VAL A 116 20.17 10.96 -9.09
C VAL A 116 19.59 11.04 -7.68
N PRO A 117 19.83 12.12 -6.94
CA PRO A 117 19.20 12.38 -5.66
C PRO A 117 17.66 12.23 -5.72
N VAL A 118 17.09 11.53 -4.72
CA VAL A 118 15.66 11.20 -4.64
C VAL A 118 15.07 11.72 -3.35
N TYR A 119 14.05 12.55 -3.42
CA TYR A 119 13.17 12.87 -2.30
C TYR A 119 11.79 12.26 -2.56
N SER A 120 11.55 11.06 -2.06
CA SER A 120 10.28 10.35 -2.23
C SER A 120 9.27 10.81 -1.19
N ALA A 121 8.09 11.26 -1.62
CA ALA A 121 7.03 11.71 -0.72
C ALA A 121 5.76 10.90 -0.93
N GLY A 122 5.27 10.21 0.12
CA GLY A 122 4.07 9.38 0.11
C GLY A 122 2.99 9.89 1.07
N ASN A 123 1.80 9.30 0.96
CA ASN A 123 0.65 9.60 1.79
C ASN A 123 0.11 8.32 2.44
N TRP A 124 -0.09 8.32 3.76
CA TRP A 124 -0.62 7.16 4.48
C TRP A 124 -1.99 6.70 3.97
N SER A 125 -2.81 7.62 3.47
CA SER A 125 -4.10 7.31 2.85
C SER A 125 -3.99 6.95 1.37
N GLY A 126 -2.78 6.99 0.79
CA GLY A 126 -2.48 6.67 -0.61
C GLY A 126 -2.27 5.18 -0.88
N PHE A 127 -2.76 4.28 -0.03
CA PHE A 127 -2.73 2.85 -0.30
C PHE A 127 -3.60 2.51 -1.53
N ALA A 128 -3.28 1.38 -2.16
CA ALA A 128 -3.86 0.92 -3.42
C ALA A 128 -3.46 1.74 -4.67
N MET A 129 -2.51 2.69 -4.57
CA MET A 129 -1.95 3.33 -5.76
C MET A 129 -0.52 3.91 -5.60
N HIS A 130 -0.25 4.74 -4.59
CA HIS A 130 0.98 5.54 -4.58
C HIS A 130 1.97 5.15 -3.49
N LEU A 131 1.49 4.91 -2.27
CA LEU A 131 2.31 4.79 -1.08
C LEU A 131 3.42 3.73 -1.21
N ARG A 132 3.09 2.55 -1.76
CA ARG A 132 4.06 1.47 -1.95
C ARG A 132 5.20 1.92 -2.87
N GLY A 133 4.90 2.55 -4.01
CA GLY A 133 5.92 3.05 -4.92
C GLY A 133 6.87 4.06 -4.29
N ASN A 134 6.39 4.88 -3.36
CA ASN A 134 7.23 5.86 -2.66
C ASN A 134 8.15 5.19 -1.63
N THR A 135 7.67 4.22 -0.85
CA THR A 135 8.50 3.47 0.09
C THR A 135 9.52 2.59 -0.63
N GLU A 136 9.11 1.88 -1.69
CA GLU A 136 10.00 1.07 -2.51
C GLU A 136 11.07 1.93 -3.22
N GLY A 137 10.70 3.13 -3.65
CA GLY A 137 11.64 4.07 -4.26
C GLY A 137 12.75 4.51 -3.30
N TYR A 138 12.40 4.81 -2.04
CA TYR A 138 13.39 5.11 -1.00
C TYR A 138 14.28 3.90 -0.71
N LEU A 139 13.71 2.71 -0.57
CA LEU A 139 14.47 1.51 -0.24
C LEU A 139 15.43 1.11 -1.36
N ASN A 140 14.96 1.06 -2.60
CA ASN A 140 15.62 0.33 -3.67
C ASN A 140 16.37 1.21 -4.69
N ALA A 141 16.08 2.53 -4.78
CA ALA A 141 16.83 3.40 -5.72
C ALA A 141 18.34 3.37 -5.43
N ALA A 142 19.15 3.21 -6.47
CA ALA A 142 20.61 3.17 -6.40
C ALA A 142 21.24 4.55 -6.10
N SER A 143 20.45 5.55 -5.79
CA SER A 143 20.89 6.88 -5.37
C SER A 143 21.62 6.84 -4.03
N LYS A 144 22.71 7.60 -3.95
CA LYS A 144 23.43 7.81 -2.68
C LYS A 144 22.73 8.79 -1.73
N HIS A 145 21.86 9.65 -2.27
CA HIS A 145 21.16 10.68 -1.51
C HIS A 145 19.66 10.46 -1.64
N LYS A 146 19.08 9.90 -0.60
CA LYS A 146 17.64 9.54 -0.54
C LYS A 146 16.99 10.15 0.67
N LYS A 147 15.83 10.74 0.49
CA LYS A 147 14.93 11.14 1.59
C LYS A 147 13.56 10.55 1.37
N LEU A 148 12.91 10.19 2.46
CA LEU A 148 11.52 9.71 2.49
C LEU A 148 10.71 10.66 3.36
N ARG A 149 9.61 11.17 2.82
CA ARG A 149 8.57 11.87 3.57
C ARG A 149 7.28 11.08 3.43
N ILE A 150 6.55 10.85 4.52
CA ILE A 150 5.19 10.32 4.42
C ILE A 150 4.28 11.19 5.29
N HIS A 151 3.26 11.73 4.64
CA HIS A 151 2.25 12.61 5.23
C HIS A 151 0.87 11.95 5.27
N SER A 152 -0.09 12.60 5.88
CA SER A 152 -1.51 12.29 5.83
C SER A 152 -2.29 13.39 5.08
N GLY A 153 -3.60 13.27 5.04
CA GLY A 153 -4.48 14.26 4.42
C GLY A 153 -4.82 13.98 2.97
N THR A 154 -5.32 15.00 2.28
CA THR A 154 -5.80 14.87 0.90
C THR A 154 -4.65 14.68 -0.09
N HIS A 155 -4.99 14.22 -1.29
CA HIS A 155 -4.01 13.96 -2.35
C HIS A 155 -3.22 15.20 -2.82
N TYR A 156 -3.83 16.37 -2.79
CA TYR A 156 -3.21 17.59 -3.35
C TYR A 156 -2.75 18.60 -2.31
N HIS A 157 -3.54 18.82 -1.27
CA HIS A 157 -3.28 19.90 -0.32
C HIS A 157 -1.88 19.82 0.35
N PRO A 158 -1.41 18.66 0.82
CA PRO A 158 -0.09 18.57 1.46
C PRO A 158 1.08 18.96 0.57
N PHE A 159 0.97 18.77 -0.75
CA PHE A 159 2.00 19.17 -1.71
C PHE A 159 2.17 20.69 -1.80
N TYR A 160 1.07 21.43 -1.69
CA TYR A 160 1.04 22.89 -1.78
C TYR A 160 1.14 23.59 -0.42
N ALA A 161 1.12 22.86 0.68
CA ALA A 161 1.31 23.42 2.02
C ALA A 161 2.67 24.12 2.16
N ASP A 162 2.74 25.21 2.90
CA ASP A 162 3.95 26.04 3.02
C ASP A 162 5.18 25.24 3.49
N GLU A 163 4.98 24.36 4.47
CA GLU A 163 6.05 23.49 4.98
C GLU A 163 6.59 22.54 3.89
N ALA A 164 5.71 21.98 3.06
CA ALA A 164 6.14 21.13 1.94
C ALA A 164 6.82 21.91 0.84
N ARG A 165 6.33 23.11 0.53
CA ARG A 165 6.96 24.02 -0.45
C ARG A 165 8.36 24.43 -0.03
N ILE A 166 8.57 24.66 1.27
CA ILE A 166 9.91 24.95 1.83
C ILE A 166 10.83 23.74 1.63
N ASP A 167 10.39 22.52 1.96
CA ASP A 167 11.19 21.30 1.75
C ASP A 167 11.53 21.08 0.26
N GLN A 168 10.56 21.30 -0.63
CA GLN A 168 10.75 21.22 -2.09
C GLN A 168 11.78 22.23 -2.57
N LEU A 169 11.70 23.50 -2.12
CA LEU A 169 12.64 24.55 -2.48
C LEU A 169 14.05 24.22 -1.98
N ARG A 170 14.20 23.85 -0.71
CA ARG A 170 15.48 23.46 -0.11
C ARG A 170 16.14 22.31 -0.88
N TRP A 171 15.34 21.29 -1.28
CA TRP A 171 15.81 20.15 -2.06
C TRP A 171 16.38 20.57 -3.41
N PHE A 172 15.68 21.42 -4.15
CA PHE A 172 16.13 21.86 -5.47
C PHE A 172 17.22 22.94 -5.40
N ASP A 173 17.23 23.81 -4.42
CA ASP A 173 18.34 24.76 -4.22
C ASP A 173 19.65 24.02 -3.92
N GLN A 174 19.60 22.98 -3.13
CA GLN A 174 20.75 22.09 -2.86
C GLN A 174 21.30 21.48 -4.16
N TRP A 175 20.45 20.84 -4.97
CA TRP A 175 20.92 20.02 -6.09
C TRP A 175 21.02 20.76 -7.43
N LEU A 176 20.26 21.81 -7.65
CA LEU A 176 20.27 22.55 -8.91
C LEU A 176 21.17 23.80 -8.86
N LYS A 177 21.31 24.41 -7.68
CA LYS A 177 22.08 25.65 -7.50
C LYS A 177 23.34 25.43 -6.69
N GLY A 178 23.51 24.32 -6.00
CA GLY A 178 24.66 24.07 -5.12
C GLY A 178 24.61 24.87 -3.82
N ILE A 179 23.43 25.35 -3.43
CA ILE A 179 23.24 26.08 -2.17
C ILE A 179 23.11 25.08 -1.04
N ASP A 180 23.95 25.19 -0.03
CA ASP A 180 23.78 24.41 1.19
C ASP A 180 22.54 24.90 1.95
N THR A 181 21.50 24.07 1.97
CA THR A 181 20.22 24.38 2.61
C THR A 181 20.07 23.69 3.96
N GLY A 182 21.05 22.92 4.39
CA GLY A 182 21.00 22.09 5.59
C GLY A 182 20.04 20.89 5.46
N ILE A 183 19.43 20.64 4.28
CA ILE A 183 18.47 19.55 4.12
C ILE A 183 19.14 18.18 4.21
N LEU A 184 20.42 18.08 3.91
CA LEU A 184 21.21 16.84 3.99
C LEU A 184 21.63 16.50 5.42
N ASP A 185 21.65 17.46 6.33
CA ASP A 185 21.98 17.27 7.74
C ASP A 185 20.79 16.71 8.55
N GLU A 186 19.59 16.85 8.01
CA GLU A 186 18.39 16.27 8.62
C GLU A 186 18.35 14.74 8.44
N PRO A 187 17.81 13.99 9.42
CA PRO A 187 17.57 12.57 9.25
C PRO A 187 16.80 12.27 7.95
N PRO A 188 17.08 11.16 7.27
CA PRO A 188 16.58 10.92 5.92
C PRO A 188 15.08 10.65 5.86
N VAL A 189 14.45 10.28 6.96
CA VAL A 189 13.03 9.89 7.00
C VAL A 189 12.22 10.86 7.86
N LYS A 190 11.14 11.41 7.29
CA LYS A 190 10.23 12.38 7.92
C LYS A 190 8.80 11.86 7.82
N LEU A 191 8.19 11.49 8.94
CA LEU A 191 6.89 10.83 9.00
C LEU A 191 5.90 11.63 9.83
N GLU A 192 4.68 11.82 9.31
CA GLU A 192 3.53 12.16 10.16
C GLU A 192 3.09 10.92 10.94
N ILE A 193 3.00 11.04 12.26
CA ILE A 193 2.59 9.94 13.13
C ILE A 193 1.11 10.11 13.44
N ARG A 194 0.25 9.30 12.81
CA ARG A 194 -1.19 9.35 13.00
C ARG A 194 -1.57 8.85 14.40
N THR A 195 -2.39 9.62 15.09
CA THR A 195 -2.85 9.27 16.44
C THR A 195 -4.34 8.94 16.54
N GLY A 196 -4.99 8.83 15.39
CA GLY A 196 -6.39 8.45 15.25
C GLY A 196 -7.40 9.60 15.44
N GLY A 197 -8.42 9.63 14.60
CA GLY A 197 -9.58 10.51 14.75
C GLY A 197 -9.37 11.98 14.36
N SER A 198 -8.27 12.33 13.70
CA SER A 198 -8.04 13.70 13.25
C SER A 198 -8.31 13.85 11.75
N MET A 199 -9.08 14.89 11.42
CA MET A 199 -9.25 15.35 10.03
C MET A 199 -8.25 16.47 9.70
N LYS A 200 -7.21 16.69 10.52
CA LYS A 200 -6.12 17.66 10.32
C LYS A 200 -4.78 16.92 10.25
N PRO A 201 -3.77 17.51 9.59
CA PRO A 201 -2.41 16.96 9.59
C PRO A 201 -1.87 16.75 11.00
N TYR A 202 -1.05 15.72 11.16
CA TYR A 202 -0.37 15.39 12.40
C TYR A 202 1.03 16.00 12.45
N ALA A 203 1.67 15.95 13.61
CA ALA A 203 3.05 16.36 13.75
C ALA A 203 4.01 15.40 13.03
N PHE A 204 5.04 15.96 12.39
CA PHE A 204 6.13 15.19 11.81
C PHE A 204 7.14 14.75 12.88
N ARG A 205 7.69 13.56 12.64
CA ARG A 205 8.82 13.01 13.38
C ARG A 205 9.91 12.56 12.42
N PHE A 206 11.15 12.90 12.74
CA PHE A 206 12.31 12.42 11.99
C PHE A 206 12.78 11.07 12.50
N GLU A 207 13.17 10.20 11.58
CA GLU A 207 13.70 8.87 11.81
C GLU A 207 14.98 8.64 11.00
N ASP A 208 15.83 7.74 11.49
CA ASP A 208 17.16 7.53 10.93
C ASP A 208 17.15 6.64 9.68
N ASP A 209 16.11 5.82 9.49
CA ASP A 209 15.90 4.97 8.30
C ASP A 209 14.45 4.46 8.20
N TRP A 210 14.16 3.76 7.11
CA TRP A 210 12.91 3.05 6.85
C TRP A 210 13.17 1.60 6.38
N PRO A 211 12.53 0.56 6.97
CA PRO A 211 11.69 0.65 8.19
C PRO A 211 12.46 1.22 9.37
N ILE A 212 11.74 1.76 10.35
CA ILE A 212 12.36 2.43 11.52
C ILE A 212 13.29 1.43 12.25
N PRO A 213 14.59 1.75 12.48
CA PRO A 213 15.56 0.76 13.00
C PRO A 213 15.20 0.12 14.34
N ARG A 214 14.48 0.85 15.23
CA ARG A 214 14.03 0.34 16.52
C ARG A 214 12.74 -0.48 16.47
N THR A 215 12.24 -0.82 15.26
CA THR A 215 11.03 -1.61 15.11
C THR A 215 11.14 -2.96 15.82
N GLN A 216 10.14 -3.26 16.64
CA GLN A 216 9.94 -4.57 17.27
C GLN A 216 8.92 -5.36 16.46
N TRP A 217 9.40 -6.27 15.62
CA TRP A 217 8.56 -7.13 14.80
C TRP A 217 7.80 -8.12 15.67
N THR A 218 6.51 -7.83 15.90
CA THR A 218 5.67 -8.56 16.85
C THR A 218 4.60 -9.36 16.14
N LYS A 219 4.56 -10.67 16.41
CA LYS A 219 3.50 -11.56 15.92
C LYS A 219 2.26 -11.43 16.77
N TYR A 220 1.13 -11.21 16.11
CA TYR A 220 -0.20 -11.34 16.69
C TYR A 220 -0.90 -12.50 16.01
N PHE A 221 -1.04 -13.60 16.71
CA PHE A 221 -1.62 -14.85 16.20
C PHE A 221 -3.13 -14.77 16.15
N LEU A 222 -3.72 -15.37 15.12
CA LEU A 222 -5.16 -15.48 14.96
C LEU A 222 -5.67 -16.64 15.84
N ARG A 223 -6.29 -16.32 16.96
CA ARG A 223 -7.02 -17.30 17.76
C ARG A 223 -8.45 -17.33 17.30
N ILE A 224 -8.93 -18.46 16.84
CA ILE A 224 -10.30 -18.66 16.36
C ILE A 224 -11.14 -19.16 17.53
N ASP A 225 -12.13 -18.39 17.94
CA ASP A 225 -12.96 -18.69 19.11
C ASP A 225 -14.34 -19.23 18.74
N ARG A 226 -14.82 -18.95 17.52
CA ARG A 226 -16.12 -19.39 17.02
C ARG A 226 -16.15 -19.54 15.50
N ALA A 227 -17.14 -20.29 15.01
CA ALA A 227 -17.42 -20.38 13.57
C ALA A 227 -17.83 -19.02 12.99
N GLY A 228 -17.73 -18.89 11.68
CA GLY A 228 -18.15 -17.70 10.95
C GLY A 228 -19.60 -17.35 11.24
N SER A 229 -19.87 -16.07 11.42
CA SER A 229 -21.21 -15.56 11.77
C SER A 229 -21.84 -14.77 10.62
N ALA A 230 -23.18 -14.74 10.50
CA ALA A 230 -23.92 -13.92 9.55
C ALA A 230 -24.04 -12.44 9.99
N ASP A 231 -23.71 -12.10 11.22
CA ASP A 231 -23.71 -10.75 11.74
C ASP A 231 -22.48 -9.97 11.22
N PRO A 232 -22.63 -8.88 10.47
CA PRO A 232 -21.50 -8.08 9.95
C PRO A 232 -20.66 -7.41 11.05
N LYS A 233 -21.15 -7.40 12.29
CA LYS A 233 -20.42 -6.89 13.45
C LYS A 233 -19.70 -7.98 14.24
N ALA A 234 -19.88 -9.26 13.86
CA ALA A 234 -19.26 -10.35 14.57
C ALA A 234 -17.73 -10.27 14.49
N VAL A 235 -17.09 -10.73 15.55
CA VAL A 235 -15.66 -10.95 15.64
C VAL A 235 -15.47 -12.43 15.93
N GLU A 236 -14.83 -13.16 15.02
CA GLU A 236 -14.72 -14.61 15.10
C GLU A 236 -13.58 -15.09 15.98
N GLY A 237 -12.66 -14.17 16.33
CA GLY A 237 -11.53 -14.53 17.17
C GLY A 237 -10.72 -13.34 17.67
N GLU A 238 -9.63 -13.66 18.33
CA GLU A 238 -8.75 -12.68 18.96
C GLU A 238 -7.35 -12.67 18.31
N LEU A 239 -6.75 -11.50 18.23
CA LEU A 239 -5.33 -11.31 17.89
C LEU A 239 -4.50 -11.37 19.18
N THR A 240 -3.75 -12.45 19.36
CA THR A 240 -2.99 -12.71 20.61
C THR A 240 -1.49 -12.75 20.38
N LYS A 241 -0.70 -12.41 21.37
CA LYS A 241 0.77 -12.52 21.30
C LYS A 241 1.27 -13.96 21.52
N THR A 242 0.41 -14.86 21.96
CA THR A 242 0.73 -16.27 22.21
C THR A 242 0.10 -17.14 21.13
N ALA A 243 0.89 -18.01 20.51
CA ALA A 243 0.40 -18.92 19.48
C ALA A 243 -0.66 -19.90 20.05
N PRO A 244 -1.83 -20.03 19.40
CA PRO A 244 -2.85 -20.99 19.81
C PRO A 244 -2.33 -22.41 19.66
N GLN A 245 -2.40 -23.20 20.74
CA GLN A 245 -1.95 -24.60 20.74
C GLN A 245 -2.96 -25.52 20.02
N LYS A 246 -4.25 -25.22 20.15
CA LYS A 246 -5.32 -25.99 19.54
C LYS A 246 -5.59 -25.48 18.13
N ALA A 247 -5.56 -26.37 17.14
CA ALA A 247 -5.98 -26.07 15.77
C ALA A 247 -7.48 -25.76 15.73
N ALA A 248 -7.83 -24.69 15.01
CA ALA A 248 -9.19 -24.26 14.77
C ALA A 248 -9.32 -23.68 13.36
N THR A 249 -10.57 -23.65 12.87
CA THR A 249 -10.88 -23.13 11.53
C THR A 249 -12.07 -22.20 11.58
N VAL A 250 -12.10 -21.25 10.65
CA VAL A 250 -13.27 -20.40 10.37
C VAL A 250 -13.39 -20.20 8.87
N SER A 251 -14.64 -20.24 8.37
CA SER A 251 -14.90 -20.15 6.93
C SER A 251 -15.78 -18.97 6.58
N TYR A 252 -15.65 -18.52 5.33
CA TYR A 252 -16.53 -17.54 4.70
C TYR A 252 -16.70 -17.85 3.21
N GLY A 253 -17.86 -17.46 2.66
CA GLY A 253 -18.16 -17.70 1.25
C GLY A 253 -17.46 -16.69 0.33
N GLN A 254 -16.96 -17.15 -0.81
CA GLN A 254 -16.49 -16.33 -1.91
C GLN A 254 -17.70 -15.86 -2.73
N SER A 255 -18.16 -14.65 -2.47
CA SER A 255 -19.21 -14.03 -3.28
C SER A 255 -18.82 -12.62 -3.63
N ALA A 256 -18.97 -12.27 -4.91
CA ALA A 256 -18.86 -10.88 -5.34
C ALA A 256 -19.91 -10.02 -4.62
N PRO A 257 -19.60 -8.75 -4.31
CA PRO A 257 -20.58 -7.84 -3.75
C PRO A 257 -21.75 -7.68 -4.74
N THR A 258 -22.94 -8.09 -4.32
CA THR A 258 -24.13 -8.06 -5.17
C THR A 258 -24.70 -6.66 -5.39
N ARG A 259 -24.20 -5.67 -4.62
CA ARG A 259 -24.59 -4.25 -4.74
C ARG A 259 -23.46 -3.35 -4.25
N PRO A 260 -23.25 -2.17 -4.88
CA PRO A 260 -22.36 -1.13 -4.34
C PRO A 260 -22.74 -0.78 -2.89
N GLY A 261 -21.77 -0.71 -1.99
CA GLY A 261 -21.96 -0.35 -0.58
C GLY A 261 -22.40 -1.46 0.37
N LYS A 262 -22.69 -2.68 -0.10
CA LYS A 262 -22.77 -3.86 0.77
C LYS A 262 -21.38 -4.45 0.92
N MET A 263 -20.88 -4.45 2.14
CA MET A 263 -19.62 -5.11 2.46
C MET A 263 -19.75 -6.62 2.25
N PRO A 264 -18.83 -7.22 1.49
CA PRO A 264 -18.73 -8.66 1.43
C PRO A 264 -18.38 -9.17 2.82
N ARG A 265 -18.98 -10.29 3.16
CA ARG A 265 -18.76 -10.85 4.44
C ARG A 265 -17.53 -11.73 4.46
N GLY A 266 -16.61 -11.40 5.34
CA GLY A 266 -15.45 -12.19 5.71
C GLY A 266 -15.50 -12.57 7.18
N VAL A 267 -14.35 -12.68 7.79
CA VAL A 267 -14.13 -12.96 9.20
C VAL A 267 -13.26 -11.87 9.82
N SER A 268 -13.43 -11.65 11.12
CA SER A 268 -12.75 -10.58 11.84
C SER A 268 -12.06 -11.08 13.10
N PHE A 269 -10.93 -10.46 13.40
CA PHE A 269 -10.13 -10.72 14.60
C PHE A 269 -9.79 -9.39 15.27
N GLU A 270 -9.89 -9.33 16.60
CA GLU A 270 -9.55 -8.11 17.35
C GLU A 270 -8.52 -8.40 18.43
N THR A 271 -7.67 -7.42 18.72
CA THR A 271 -6.89 -7.45 19.96
C THR A 271 -7.80 -7.23 21.17
N PRO A 272 -7.38 -7.64 22.37
CA PRO A 272 -7.89 -7.02 23.59
C PRO A 272 -7.70 -5.49 23.52
N PRO A 273 -8.43 -4.71 24.34
CA PRO A 273 -8.16 -3.28 24.45
C PRO A 273 -6.70 -3.03 24.74
N MET A 274 -6.06 -2.11 24.00
CA MET A 274 -4.66 -1.75 24.23
C MET A 274 -4.46 -1.29 25.68
N ALA A 275 -3.51 -1.88 26.38
CA ALA A 275 -3.19 -1.52 27.77
C ALA A 275 -2.53 -0.13 27.86
N GLU A 276 -1.84 0.26 26.81
CA GLU A 276 -1.14 1.54 26.63
C GLU A 276 -1.20 1.99 25.17
N ASP A 277 -0.86 3.25 24.90
CA ASP A 277 -0.75 3.75 23.54
C ASP A 277 0.31 2.92 22.80
N THR A 278 -0.09 2.29 21.71
CA THR A 278 0.74 1.36 20.93
C THR A 278 0.90 1.87 19.52
N GLU A 279 2.13 2.27 19.16
CA GLU A 279 2.44 2.71 17.80
C GLU A 279 2.78 1.54 16.89
N ILE A 280 2.12 1.50 15.73
CA ILE A 280 2.40 0.58 14.63
C ILE A 280 2.76 1.43 13.42
N THR A 281 4.05 1.45 13.05
CA THR A 281 4.56 2.26 11.92
C THR A 281 5.54 1.45 11.09
N GLY A 282 5.13 1.06 9.89
CA GLY A 282 5.94 0.24 8.99
C GLY A 282 5.12 -0.64 8.07
N PRO A 283 5.78 -1.50 7.28
CA PRO A 283 5.15 -2.54 6.49
C PRO A 283 4.59 -3.66 7.39
N ILE A 284 3.53 -4.32 6.94
CA ILE A 284 2.79 -5.32 7.70
C ILE A 284 2.61 -6.58 6.84
N VAL A 285 2.61 -7.74 7.45
CA VAL A 285 2.36 -9.02 6.77
C VAL A 285 1.28 -9.80 7.50
N LEU A 286 0.27 -10.26 6.76
CA LEU A 286 -0.60 -11.32 7.25
C LEU A 286 -0.07 -12.65 6.70
N ASN A 287 0.47 -13.47 7.58
CA ASN A 287 0.78 -14.86 7.28
C ASN A 287 -0.43 -15.72 7.65
N VAL A 288 -1.06 -16.35 6.67
CA VAL A 288 -2.31 -17.06 6.87
C VAL A 288 -2.32 -18.39 6.13
N TRP A 289 -2.77 -19.44 6.81
CA TRP A 289 -3.02 -20.75 6.22
C TRP A 289 -4.46 -20.82 5.76
N VAL A 290 -4.68 -21.11 4.48
CA VAL A 290 -6.01 -21.13 3.88
C VAL A 290 -6.23 -22.36 3.04
N SER A 291 -7.50 -22.78 2.91
CA SER A 291 -7.95 -23.70 1.89
C SER A 291 -9.21 -23.14 1.22
N SER A 292 -9.51 -23.62 0.02
CA SER A 292 -10.74 -23.26 -0.71
C SER A 292 -11.45 -24.52 -1.19
N THR A 293 -12.76 -24.48 -1.31
CA THR A 293 -13.53 -25.53 -2.01
C THR A 293 -13.42 -25.37 -3.53
N GLY A 294 -12.90 -24.24 -4.01
CA GLY A 294 -12.56 -23.97 -5.41
C GLY A 294 -11.07 -24.10 -5.69
N GLU A 295 -10.68 -23.74 -6.91
CA GLU A 295 -9.29 -23.79 -7.38
C GLU A 295 -8.45 -22.55 -7.02
N ASP A 296 -9.08 -21.52 -6.42
CA ASP A 296 -8.43 -20.29 -5.97
C ASP A 296 -9.22 -19.61 -4.86
N THR A 297 -8.63 -18.55 -4.27
CA THR A 297 -9.33 -17.67 -3.32
C THR A 297 -8.66 -16.31 -3.26
N ASP A 298 -9.45 -15.26 -3.09
CA ASP A 298 -8.98 -13.89 -2.92
C ASP A 298 -9.02 -13.50 -1.44
N LEU A 299 -7.93 -12.93 -0.96
CA LEU A 299 -7.72 -12.49 0.41
C LEU A 299 -7.61 -10.96 0.44
N PHE A 300 -8.60 -10.30 1.00
CA PHE A 300 -8.61 -8.85 1.25
C PHE A 300 -8.41 -8.61 2.74
N ALA A 301 -7.22 -8.20 3.13
CA ALA A 301 -6.90 -7.88 4.52
C ALA A 301 -7.11 -6.39 4.76
N THR A 302 -7.93 -6.03 5.75
CA THR A 302 -8.19 -4.64 6.15
C THR A 302 -7.88 -4.47 7.63
N LEU A 303 -6.99 -3.52 7.96
CA LEU A 303 -6.75 -3.13 9.35
C LEU A 303 -7.60 -1.93 9.73
N ARG A 304 -8.18 -1.99 10.92
CA ARG A 304 -9.06 -0.95 11.46
C ARG A 304 -8.65 -0.57 12.88
N ASN A 305 -8.85 0.68 13.24
CA ASN A 305 -8.73 1.17 14.61
C ASN A 305 -10.13 1.32 15.20
N ILE A 306 -10.43 0.52 16.22
CA ILE A 306 -11.73 0.51 16.88
C ILE A 306 -11.62 1.22 18.22
N GLY A 307 -12.42 2.26 18.41
CA GLY A 307 -12.48 3.02 19.65
C GLY A 307 -13.15 2.25 20.79
N PRO A 308 -13.06 2.77 22.03
CA PRO A 308 -13.69 2.14 23.19
C PRO A 308 -15.22 2.01 23.08
N ASP A 309 -15.84 2.83 22.23
CA ASP A 309 -17.29 2.80 21.93
C ASP A 309 -17.66 1.73 20.89
N GLY A 310 -16.70 0.95 20.41
CA GLY A 310 -16.88 -0.09 19.40
C GLY A 310 -17.00 0.42 17.96
N LYS A 311 -16.76 1.72 17.72
CA LYS A 311 -16.81 2.31 16.38
C LYS A 311 -15.42 2.47 15.78
N ASP A 312 -15.38 2.54 14.44
CA ASP A 312 -14.16 2.93 13.74
C ASP A 312 -13.73 4.34 14.13
N VAL A 313 -12.43 4.51 14.31
CA VAL A 313 -11.78 5.80 14.45
C VAL A 313 -11.33 6.24 13.05
N PRO A 314 -12.02 7.18 12.41
CA PRO A 314 -11.73 7.54 11.02
C PRO A 314 -10.46 8.39 10.92
N GLU A 315 -9.81 8.30 9.77
CA GLU A 315 -8.73 9.16 9.31
C GLU A 315 -9.19 9.99 8.11
N MET A 316 -8.41 11.00 7.71
CA MET A 316 -8.68 11.73 6.49
C MET A 316 -8.26 10.89 5.26
N GLY A 317 -9.20 10.61 4.38
CA GLY A 317 -8.96 9.99 3.09
C GLY A 317 -8.40 10.97 2.06
N GLN A 318 -7.96 10.45 0.91
CA GLN A 318 -7.33 11.25 -0.15
C GLN A 318 -8.24 12.29 -0.80
N GLN A 319 -9.56 12.14 -0.69
CA GLN A 319 -10.55 13.10 -1.20
C GLN A 319 -11.12 13.99 -0.08
N GLY A 320 -10.59 13.90 1.16
CA GLY A 320 -11.09 14.61 2.32
C GLY A 320 -12.26 13.92 3.05
N GLU A 321 -12.63 12.72 2.61
CA GLU A 321 -13.66 11.88 3.22
C GLU A 321 -13.15 11.18 4.48
N PRO A 322 -14.05 10.77 5.41
CA PRO A 322 -13.68 9.90 6.51
C PRO A 322 -13.27 8.51 6.00
N LEU A 323 -12.05 8.09 6.32
CA LEU A 323 -11.50 6.79 5.99
C LEU A 323 -11.54 5.88 7.22
N HIS A 324 -12.37 4.84 7.17
CA HIS A 324 -12.64 3.94 8.29
C HIS A 324 -11.70 2.71 8.34
N CYS A 325 -10.53 2.79 7.70
CA CYS A 325 -9.50 1.77 7.81
C CYS A 325 -8.13 2.42 7.96
N VAL A 326 -7.21 1.68 8.55
CA VAL A 326 -5.82 2.11 8.77
C VAL A 326 -4.97 1.84 7.54
N THR A 327 -5.08 0.64 6.99
CA THR A 327 -4.40 0.20 5.75
C THR A 327 -5.03 -1.09 5.23
N LYS A 328 -4.62 -1.51 4.04
CA LYS A 328 -5.09 -2.72 3.36
C LYS A 328 -3.97 -3.53 2.74
N GLY A 329 -4.27 -4.80 2.48
CA GLY A 329 -3.46 -5.71 1.69
C GLY A 329 -4.33 -6.68 0.90
N TRP A 330 -3.76 -7.24 -0.15
CA TRP A 330 -4.48 -8.11 -1.10
C TRP A 330 -3.58 -9.26 -1.52
N LEU A 331 -4.18 -10.42 -1.70
CA LEU A 331 -3.52 -11.54 -2.35
C LEU A 331 -4.54 -12.51 -2.93
N ARG A 332 -4.38 -12.87 -4.18
CA ARG A 332 -4.98 -14.06 -4.78
C ARG A 332 -4.10 -15.27 -4.46
N ALA A 333 -4.66 -16.33 -3.91
CA ALA A 333 -3.89 -17.45 -3.40
C ALA A 333 -3.07 -18.17 -4.48
N SER A 334 -3.53 -18.20 -5.73
CA SER A 334 -2.74 -18.69 -6.86
C SER A 334 -1.50 -17.85 -7.18
N HIS A 335 -1.44 -16.62 -6.70
CA HIS A 335 -0.29 -15.70 -6.84
C HIS A 335 0.64 -15.70 -5.61
N ARG A 336 0.53 -16.71 -4.72
CA ARG A 336 1.31 -16.78 -3.46
C ARG A 336 2.80 -17.04 -3.63
N LYS A 337 3.26 -17.38 -4.84
CA LYS A 337 4.69 -17.56 -5.13
C LYS A 337 5.50 -16.32 -4.79
N LEU A 338 6.49 -16.48 -3.93
CA LEU A 338 7.41 -15.40 -3.55
C LEU A 338 8.67 -15.43 -4.41
N ASP A 339 9.22 -14.26 -4.68
CA ASP A 339 10.58 -14.06 -5.13
C ASP A 339 11.50 -14.11 -3.90
N PRO A 340 12.34 -15.12 -3.71
CA PRO A 340 13.15 -15.30 -2.50
C PRO A 340 14.27 -14.25 -2.37
N GLU A 341 14.73 -13.68 -3.48
CA GLU A 341 15.81 -12.68 -3.47
C GLU A 341 15.29 -11.30 -3.03
N LYS A 342 14.01 -10.99 -3.31
CA LYS A 342 13.40 -9.70 -3.01
C LYS A 342 12.55 -9.71 -1.75
N SER A 343 12.15 -10.90 -1.28
CA SER A 343 11.30 -11.03 -0.10
C SER A 343 12.08 -10.86 1.20
N LEU A 344 11.45 -10.13 2.14
CA LEU A 344 11.91 -10.02 3.51
C LEU A 344 10.82 -10.57 4.44
N PRO A 345 11.13 -10.99 5.67
CA PRO A 345 10.13 -11.50 6.60
C PRO A 345 8.93 -10.57 6.82
N TYR A 346 9.16 -9.27 6.77
CA TYR A 346 8.17 -8.21 6.95
C TYR A 346 7.68 -7.56 5.65
N ARG A 347 8.18 -8.01 4.48
CA ARG A 347 7.83 -7.48 3.16
C ARG A 347 7.91 -8.62 2.14
N PRO A 348 6.86 -9.44 2.00
CA PRO A 348 6.80 -10.48 0.98
C PRO A 348 6.76 -9.83 -0.40
N TYR A 349 7.56 -10.32 -1.33
CA TYR A 349 7.56 -9.88 -2.72
C TYR A 349 7.07 -11.03 -3.59
N HIS A 350 5.84 -10.93 -4.09
CA HIS A 350 5.25 -11.95 -4.94
C HIS A 350 5.79 -11.83 -6.36
N ALA A 351 6.18 -12.96 -6.94
CA ALA A 351 6.75 -13.00 -8.29
C ALA A 351 5.72 -12.63 -9.37
N HIS A 352 4.49 -13.10 -9.23
CA HIS A 352 3.38 -12.91 -10.17
C HIS A 352 3.70 -13.37 -11.61
N ASP A 353 4.66 -14.24 -11.79
CA ASP A 353 5.13 -14.74 -13.10
C ASP A 353 4.40 -16.01 -13.54
N GLU A 354 3.73 -16.67 -12.61
CA GLU A 354 2.91 -17.87 -12.84
C GLU A 354 1.80 -17.99 -11.78
N ARG A 355 0.82 -18.88 -12.03
CA ARG A 355 -0.27 -19.18 -11.09
C ARG A 355 -0.08 -20.57 -10.49
N TRP A 356 -0.13 -20.64 -9.17
CA TRP A 356 -0.14 -21.86 -8.40
C TRP A 356 -1.56 -22.17 -7.94
N TRP A 357 -2.36 -22.73 -8.85
CA TRP A 357 -3.75 -23.10 -8.56
C TRP A 357 -3.83 -24.03 -7.36
N LEU A 358 -4.90 -23.89 -6.56
CA LEU A 358 -5.18 -24.76 -5.44
C LEU A 358 -5.91 -26.00 -5.93
N LYS A 359 -5.70 -27.11 -5.24
CA LYS A 359 -6.65 -28.24 -5.31
C LYS A 359 -7.74 -27.98 -4.26
N PRO A 360 -9.03 -28.29 -4.56
CA PRO A 360 -10.10 -28.14 -3.58
C PRO A 360 -9.74 -28.82 -2.26
N GLY A 361 -9.81 -28.07 -1.17
CA GLY A 361 -9.43 -28.54 0.17
C GLY A 361 -7.94 -28.54 0.50
N GLU A 362 -7.06 -28.24 -0.44
CA GLU A 362 -5.62 -28.11 -0.19
C GLU A 362 -5.34 -26.92 0.72
N ILE A 363 -4.58 -27.15 1.80
CA ILE A 363 -4.19 -26.10 2.74
C ILE A 363 -2.85 -25.53 2.31
N VAL A 364 -2.82 -24.23 2.03
CA VAL A 364 -1.63 -23.50 1.59
C VAL A 364 -1.30 -22.32 2.50
N GLU A 365 -0.02 -21.99 2.61
CA GLU A 365 0.43 -20.77 3.28
C GLU A 365 0.38 -19.58 2.31
N CYS A 366 -0.24 -18.50 2.73
CA CYS A 366 -0.27 -17.22 2.03
C CYS A 366 0.34 -16.12 2.90
N ARG A 367 1.21 -15.30 2.31
CA ARG A 367 1.82 -14.13 2.97
C ARG A 367 1.30 -12.86 2.30
N VAL A 368 0.22 -12.30 2.82
CA VAL A 368 -0.40 -11.10 2.26
C VAL A 368 0.44 -9.87 2.61
N GLU A 369 0.97 -9.16 1.60
CA GLU A 369 1.57 -7.85 1.78
C GLU A 369 0.48 -6.85 2.16
N ILE A 370 0.51 -6.35 3.38
CA ILE A 370 -0.33 -5.23 3.80
C ILE A 370 0.51 -3.97 3.71
N TRP A 371 -0.01 -2.96 3.00
CA TRP A 371 0.73 -1.76 2.70
C TRP A 371 1.12 -1.00 3.97
N PRO A 372 2.27 -0.30 3.95
CA PRO A 372 2.79 0.36 5.13
C PRO A 372 1.80 1.37 5.71
N THR A 373 1.89 1.56 7.01
CA THR A 373 1.06 2.53 7.71
C THR A 373 1.79 3.18 8.86
N SER A 374 1.19 4.20 9.46
CA SER A 374 1.53 4.75 10.77
C SER A 374 0.24 5.01 11.54
N MET A 375 0.10 4.36 12.70
CA MET A 375 -1.05 4.55 13.58
C MET A 375 -0.67 4.30 15.03
N VAL A 376 -1.02 5.23 15.91
CA VAL A 376 -1.02 5.02 17.35
C VAL A 376 -2.42 4.54 17.76
N PHE A 377 -2.50 3.27 18.13
CA PHE A 377 -3.68 2.72 18.79
C PHE A 377 -3.66 3.18 20.25
N ARG A 378 -4.58 4.05 20.62
CA ARG A 378 -4.67 4.60 21.98
C ARG A 378 -5.03 3.54 23.00
N LYS A 379 -4.66 3.78 24.27
CA LYS A 379 -5.14 2.96 25.38
C LYS A 379 -6.66 2.81 25.32
N GLY A 380 -7.13 1.56 25.45
CA GLY A 380 -8.54 1.19 25.34
C GLY A 380 -9.05 0.95 23.91
N HIS A 381 -8.33 1.38 22.88
CA HIS A 381 -8.65 1.05 21.49
C HIS A 381 -8.28 -0.41 21.18
N ARG A 382 -8.80 -0.92 20.05
CA ARG A 382 -8.49 -2.26 19.52
C ARG A 382 -7.99 -2.17 18.10
N LEU A 383 -7.02 -2.99 17.76
CA LEU A 383 -6.71 -3.28 16.37
C LEU A 383 -7.63 -4.40 15.90
N ARG A 384 -8.33 -4.17 14.81
CA ARG A 384 -9.17 -5.17 14.13
C ARG A 384 -8.56 -5.50 12.76
N LEU A 385 -8.46 -6.80 12.49
CA LEU A 385 -8.16 -7.36 11.18
C LEU A 385 -9.44 -7.96 10.61
N ASP A 386 -9.89 -7.47 9.46
CA ASP A 386 -10.91 -8.14 8.65
C ASP A 386 -10.24 -8.87 7.49
N VAL A 387 -10.60 -10.13 7.26
CA VAL A 387 -10.23 -10.90 6.07
C VAL A 387 -11.50 -11.23 5.32
N SER A 388 -11.60 -10.77 4.08
CA SER A 388 -12.84 -10.81 3.29
C SER A 388 -12.59 -11.24 1.84
N PRO A 389 -13.65 -11.72 1.12
CA PRO A 389 -13.52 -12.17 -0.27
C PRO A 389 -13.46 -11.01 -1.28
N ALA A 390 -13.69 -9.78 -0.86
CA ALA A 390 -13.77 -8.61 -1.72
C ALA A 390 -13.48 -7.33 -0.94
N ASP A 391 -13.40 -6.19 -1.65
CA ASP A 391 -13.23 -4.89 -1.04
C ASP A 391 -14.32 -4.59 -0.02
N GLY A 392 -13.87 -4.13 1.14
CA GLY A 392 -14.71 -3.75 2.26
C GLY A 392 -14.55 -2.28 2.62
N VAL A 393 -14.56 -1.99 3.93
CA VAL A 393 -14.38 -0.64 4.47
C VAL A 393 -13.16 0.05 3.85
N GLY A 394 -13.32 1.30 3.41
CA GLY A 394 -12.24 2.11 2.85
C GLY A 394 -11.78 1.70 1.44
N ALA A 395 -12.56 0.93 0.70
CA ALA A 395 -12.23 0.59 -0.70
C ALA A 395 -12.27 1.82 -1.61
N GLN A 396 -13.17 2.76 -1.32
CA GLN A 396 -13.35 3.98 -2.12
C GLN A 396 -13.50 3.65 -3.61
N HIS A 397 -12.75 4.33 -4.49
CA HIS A 397 -12.72 4.05 -5.92
C HIS A 397 -11.62 3.06 -6.35
N PHE A 398 -10.86 2.50 -5.42
CA PHE A 398 -9.89 1.44 -5.70
C PHE A 398 -10.52 0.07 -5.48
N THR A 399 -11.55 -0.24 -6.27
CA THR A 399 -12.23 -1.52 -6.22
C THR A 399 -11.59 -2.52 -7.17
N HIS A 400 -11.64 -3.80 -6.78
CA HIS A 400 -11.05 -4.90 -7.53
C HIS A 400 -12.14 -5.69 -8.26
N PHE A 401 -11.77 -6.23 -9.40
CA PHE A 401 -12.62 -7.13 -10.16
C PHE A 401 -12.54 -8.54 -9.59
N HIS A 402 -13.69 -9.15 -9.40
CA HIS A 402 -13.82 -10.54 -8.99
C HIS A 402 -14.21 -11.39 -10.19
N ALA A 403 -13.39 -12.39 -10.46
CA ALA A 403 -13.71 -13.37 -11.48
C ALA A 403 -14.84 -14.30 -10.97
N ASP A 404 -15.76 -14.66 -11.87
CA ASP A 404 -16.91 -15.50 -11.54
C ASP A 404 -16.53 -16.92 -11.12
N TYR A 405 -15.32 -17.41 -11.46
CA TYR A 405 -14.89 -18.76 -11.16
C TYR A 405 -14.72 -19.07 -9.67
N ASN A 406 -14.64 -18.06 -8.80
CA ASN A 406 -14.61 -18.23 -7.35
C ASN A 406 -16.01 -18.13 -6.69
N GLN A 407 -17.04 -17.82 -7.47
CA GLN A 407 -18.39 -17.69 -6.92
C GLN A 407 -18.92 -19.03 -6.40
N GLY A 408 -19.47 -18.99 -5.18
CA GLY A 408 -19.97 -20.17 -4.51
C GLY A 408 -18.92 -21.05 -3.83
N ALA A 409 -17.63 -20.75 -3.97
CA ALA A 409 -16.59 -21.39 -3.20
C ALA A 409 -16.58 -20.87 -1.76
N GLU A 410 -16.09 -21.70 -0.85
CA GLU A 410 -15.85 -21.35 0.55
C GLU A 410 -14.35 -21.30 0.82
N THR A 411 -13.90 -20.23 1.49
CA THR A 411 -12.54 -20.08 1.99
C THR A 411 -12.52 -20.40 3.47
N THR A 412 -11.61 -21.28 3.87
CA THR A 412 -11.35 -21.63 5.26
C THR A 412 -10.00 -21.10 5.70
N ILE A 413 -9.98 -20.31 6.76
CA ILE A 413 -8.76 -19.93 7.49
C ILE A 413 -8.48 -20.99 8.54
N HIS A 414 -7.22 -21.43 8.61
CA HIS A 414 -6.70 -22.37 9.59
C HIS A 414 -5.77 -21.64 10.53
N SER A 415 -5.87 -21.88 11.84
CA SER A 415 -4.92 -21.33 12.82
C SER A 415 -4.78 -22.24 14.04
N GLY A 416 -3.59 -22.21 14.64
CA GLY A 416 -3.24 -23.04 15.79
C GLY A 416 -2.56 -24.37 15.46
N GLY A 417 -1.94 -24.99 16.46
CA GLY A 417 -1.09 -26.16 16.24
C GLY A 417 0.06 -25.84 15.29
N ASP A 418 0.28 -26.71 14.30
CA ASP A 418 1.36 -26.57 13.32
C ASP A 418 1.12 -25.47 12.25
N ARG A 419 -0.08 -24.88 12.23
CA ARG A 419 -0.50 -23.86 11.26
C ARG A 419 -0.92 -22.57 11.95
N ALA A 420 -0.01 -21.99 12.74
CA ALA A 420 -0.29 -20.74 13.43
C ALA A 420 -0.31 -19.56 12.44
N SER A 421 -1.50 -19.12 12.05
CA SER A 421 -1.71 -17.88 11.28
C SER A 421 -1.45 -16.67 12.17
N TYR A 422 -0.78 -15.62 11.64
CA TYR A 422 -0.45 -14.43 12.41
C TYR A 422 -0.34 -13.18 11.55
N LEU A 423 -0.56 -12.04 12.20
CA LEU A 423 -0.25 -10.71 11.69
C LEU A 423 1.11 -10.29 12.26
N LEU A 424 2.09 -9.97 11.40
CA LEU A 424 3.38 -9.43 11.81
C LEU A 424 3.31 -7.91 11.78
N LEU A 425 3.39 -7.29 12.95
CA LEU A 425 3.23 -5.85 13.14
C LEU A 425 4.55 -5.16 13.47
N PRO A 426 4.83 -3.98 12.86
CA PRO A 426 5.97 -3.12 13.19
C PRO A 426 5.64 -2.26 14.42
N VAL A 427 5.77 -2.82 15.61
CA VAL A 427 5.56 -2.09 16.86
C VAL A 427 6.75 -1.17 17.11
N ILE A 428 6.50 0.13 17.33
CA ILE A 428 7.55 1.12 17.56
C ILE A 428 7.60 1.50 19.04
N PRO A 429 8.66 1.13 19.77
CA PRO A 429 8.85 1.62 21.14
C PRO A 429 9.12 3.13 21.13
N PRO A 430 8.81 3.83 22.22
CA PRO A 430 9.17 5.24 22.38
C PRO A 430 10.66 5.47 22.09
N LYS A 431 11.00 6.64 21.51
CA LYS A 431 12.42 7.03 21.39
C LYS A 431 12.99 7.16 22.81
N PRO A 432 14.17 6.59 23.07
CA PRO A 432 14.86 6.86 24.33
C PRO A 432 15.12 8.36 24.46
N PRO A 433 15.07 8.93 25.66
CA PRO A 433 15.41 10.34 25.87
C PRO A 433 16.83 10.60 25.34
N LYS A 434 17.03 11.76 24.68
CA LYS A 434 18.37 12.18 24.22
C LYS A 434 19.32 12.22 25.43
N GLY A 435 20.34 11.37 25.43
CA GLY A 435 21.34 11.29 26.49
C GLY A 435 21.31 10.01 27.34
N ALA A 436 20.47 9.03 27.04
CA ALA A 436 20.51 7.69 27.64
C ALA A 436 21.26 6.74 26.68
N ALA A 437 22.56 6.86 26.58
CA ALA A 437 23.48 5.90 25.95
C ALA A 437 24.69 5.72 26.86
#